data_03081dbd53e2d363b33f0f21fbb483f1
#
_entry.id   03081dbd53e2d363b33f0f21fbb483f1
#
_cell.length_a   1.000
_cell.length_b   1.000
_cell.length_c   1.000
_cell.angle_alpha   90.00
_cell.angle_beta   90.00
_cell.angle_gamma   90.00
#
_symmetry.space_group_name_H-M   'P 1'
#
loop_
_entity.id
_entity.type
_entity.pdbx_description
1 polymer ?
#
loop_
_entity_poly.entity_id
_entity_poly.type
_entity_poly.pdbx_seq_one_letter_code
_entity_poly.pdbx_strand_id
1 'polypeptide(L)'
;MKTPVSRVGNKTSILHILYAVFPPKYDRFIDVFGGSGSVLLGSPYPCNFEVYNDFDRNLVNLFRCMKERTMATIRELGFCNLNSREDFNALREFFESEKFEDKYFNEEQLLTELILPPLEASEMKEIRTKITKDYDVRRAAMFLKLLRYSYSSGCKSYASQPFDIRRLFDLIKQVESRMANVVVENQDFETLIKHYDRDG
;
A
#
# COMPACT_ATOMS: atom_id res chain seq x y z
N MET A 1 -0.19 -15.37 -0.72
CA MET A 1 -0.15 -14.89 0.69
C MET A 1 -1.47 -14.22 1.07
N LYS A 2 -1.70 -13.92 2.37
CA LYS A 2 -2.87 -13.13 2.79
C LYS A 2 -2.56 -11.64 2.71
N THR A 3 -3.55 -10.82 2.30
CA THR A 3 -3.41 -9.36 2.33
C THR A 3 -3.48 -8.83 3.77
N PRO A 4 -2.65 -7.83 4.16
CA PRO A 4 -2.82 -7.13 5.42
C PRO A 4 -4.03 -6.17 5.42
N VAL A 5 -4.51 -5.81 4.23
CA VAL A 5 -5.57 -4.83 4.04
C VAL A 5 -6.95 -5.49 4.06
N SER A 6 -7.77 -5.12 5.03
CA SER A 6 -9.20 -5.46 5.03
C SER A 6 -9.95 -4.37 4.27
N ARG A 7 -10.86 -4.75 3.36
CA ARG A 7 -11.73 -3.81 2.64
C ARG A 7 -13.02 -4.50 2.21
N VAL A 8 -14.11 -3.74 2.14
CA VAL A 8 -15.37 -4.20 1.54
C VAL A 8 -15.11 -4.63 0.10
N GLY A 9 -15.66 -5.75 -0.32
CA GLY A 9 -15.43 -6.31 -1.65
C GLY A 9 -14.14 -7.11 -1.81
N ASN A 10 -13.42 -7.40 -0.72
CA ASN A 10 -12.26 -8.31 -0.74
C ASN A 10 -12.63 -9.66 -1.36
N LYS A 11 -11.80 -10.13 -2.30
CA LYS A 11 -12.04 -11.36 -3.08
C LYS A 11 -11.47 -12.62 -2.44
N THR A 12 -10.93 -12.55 -1.22
CA THR A 12 -10.23 -13.67 -0.56
C THR A 12 -11.04 -14.96 -0.54
N SER A 13 -12.36 -14.88 -0.32
CA SER A 13 -13.24 -16.07 -0.29
C SER A 13 -13.46 -16.75 -1.63
N ILE A 14 -13.27 -16.04 -2.74
CA ILE A 14 -13.52 -16.53 -4.11
C ILE A 14 -12.25 -16.66 -4.95
N LEU A 15 -11.07 -16.48 -4.36
CA LEU A 15 -9.79 -16.54 -5.10
C LEU A 15 -9.61 -17.86 -5.84
N HIS A 16 -10.00 -18.98 -5.23
CA HIS A 16 -9.93 -20.31 -5.86
C HIS A 16 -10.75 -20.39 -7.15
N ILE A 17 -11.90 -19.73 -7.19
CA ILE A 17 -12.76 -19.67 -8.39
C ILE A 17 -12.12 -18.73 -9.42
N LEU A 18 -11.66 -17.56 -8.99
CA LEU A 18 -11.03 -16.58 -9.89
C LEU A 18 -9.82 -17.18 -10.60
N TYR A 19 -8.92 -17.83 -9.87
CA TYR A 19 -7.72 -18.42 -10.48
C TYR A 19 -8.04 -19.61 -11.38
N ALA A 20 -9.14 -20.31 -11.15
CA ALA A 20 -9.55 -21.42 -12.01
C ALA A 20 -10.04 -20.95 -13.40
N VAL A 21 -10.49 -19.69 -13.52
CA VAL A 21 -10.93 -19.12 -14.80
C VAL A 21 -9.88 -18.22 -15.47
N PHE A 22 -8.74 -18.02 -14.83
CA PHE A 22 -7.62 -17.30 -15.47
C PHE A 22 -7.02 -18.14 -16.61
N PRO A 23 -6.47 -17.51 -17.64
CA PRO A 23 -5.71 -18.21 -18.66
C PRO A 23 -4.61 -19.07 -18.03
N PRO A 24 -4.36 -20.27 -18.52
CA PRO A 24 -3.34 -21.16 -17.94
C PRO A 24 -1.91 -20.63 -18.07
N LYS A 25 -1.68 -19.68 -18.98
CA LYS A 25 -0.40 -18.95 -19.17
C LYS A 25 -0.69 -17.52 -19.53
N TYR A 26 -0.02 -16.61 -18.85
CA TYR A 26 -0.01 -15.17 -19.13
C TYR A 26 1.31 -14.58 -18.66
N ASP A 27 1.85 -13.63 -19.42
CA ASP A 27 3.10 -12.95 -19.11
C ASP A 27 2.89 -11.65 -18.36
N ARG A 28 1.66 -11.12 -18.37
CA ARG A 28 1.27 -9.86 -17.76
C ARG A 28 0.01 -10.03 -16.93
N PHE A 29 -0.02 -9.38 -15.77
CA PHE A 29 -1.19 -9.30 -14.91
C PHE A 29 -1.39 -7.87 -14.46
N ILE A 30 -2.49 -7.25 -14.83
CA ILE A 30 -2.85 -5.88 -14.45
C ILE A 30 -4.09 -5.92 -13.57
N ASP A 31 -3.93 -5.66 -12.27
CA ASP A 31 -5.03 -5.54 -11.32
C ASP A 31 -5.54 -4.10 -11.34
N VAL A 32 -6.50 -3.83 -12.24
CA VAL A 32 -7.03 -2.49 -12.54
C VAL A 32 -7.75 -1.89 -11.32
N PHE A 33 -8.42 -2.72 -10.54
CA PHE A 33 -9.18 -2.35 -9.34
C PHE A 33 -8.66 -3.15 -8.14
N GLY A 34 -7.38 -2.95 -7.82
CA GLY A 34 -6.61 -3.76 -6.90
C GLY A 34 -7.20 -3.88 -5.50
N GLY A 35 -7.82 -2.80 -4.99
CA GLY A 35 -8.50 -2.81 -3.71
C GLY A 35 -7.60 -3.30 -2.59
N SER A 36 -8.01 -4.36 -1.90
CA SER A 36 -7.20 -4.98 -0.85
C SER A 36 -5.94 -5.71 -1.35
N GLY A 37 -5.69 -5.74 -2.66
CA GLY A 37 -4.60 -6.50 -3.27
C GLY A 37 -4.76 -8.02 -3.17
N SER A 38 -5.94 -8.51 -2.79
CA SER A 38 -6.13 -9.95 -2.50
C SER A 38 -5.89 -10.83 -3.71
N VAL A 39 -6.23 -10.37 -4.92
CA VAL A 39 -6.03 -11.14 -6.16
C VAL A 39 -4.55 -11.21 -6.51
N LEU A 40 -3.88 -10.07 -6.58
CA LEU A 40 -2.46 -10.00 -6.90
C LEU A 40 -1.60 -10.71 -5.85
N LEU A 41 -1.80 -10.41 -4.57
CA LEU A 41 -1.00 -10.99 -3.47
C LEU A 41 -1.27 -12.48 -3.26
N GLY A 42 -2.51 -12.92 -3.53
CA GLY A 42 -2.93 -14.31 -3.35
C GLY A 42 -2.55 -15.20 -4.52
N SER A 43 -2.13 -14.64 -5.66
CA SER A 43 -1.80 -15.42 -6.86
C SER A 43 -0.77 -16.50 -6.57
N PRO A 44 -1.08 -17.76 -6.89
CA PRO A 44 -0.12 -18.86 -6.79
C PRO A 44 0.92 -18.84 -7.93
N TYR A 45 0.65 -18.08 -8.99
CA TYR A 45 1.46 -18.02 -10.20
C TYR A 45 1.77 -16.56 -10.55
N PRO A 46 2.73 -15.90 -9.83
CA PRO A 46 3.20 -14.58 -10.21
C PRO A 46 3.79 -14.62 -11.62
N CYS A 47 3.47 -13.61 -12.43
CA CYS A 47 4.03 -13.50 -13.78
C CYS A 47 5.17 -12.47 -13.83
N ASN A 48 5.81 -12.34 -15.01
CA ASN A 48 6.99 -11.49 -15.16
C ASN A 48 6.70 -10.01 -15.04
N PHE A 49 5.48 -9.59 -15.39
CA PHE A 49 5.06 -8.21 -15.32
C PHE A 49 3.71 -8.09 -14.61
N GLU A 50 3.71 -7.43 -13.47
CA GLU A 50 2.51 -7.25 -12.65
C GLU A 50 2.31 -5.77 -12.32
N VAL A 51 1.05 -5.32 -12.40
CA VAL A 51 0.64 -3.97 -12.03
C VAL A 51 -0.48 -4.06 -10.99
N TYR A 52 -0.33 -3.32 -9.91
CA TYR A 52 -1.39 -3.01 -8.96
C TYR A 52 -1.85 -1.58 -9.20
N ASN A 53 -3.13 -1.37 -9.41
CA ASN A 53 -3.72 -0.04 -9.51
C ASN A 53 -4.95 0.08 -8.62
N ASP A 54 -5.15 1.25 -8.05
CA ASP A 54 -6.42 1.65 -7.47
C ASP A 54 -6.61 3.17 -7.62
N PHE A 55 -7.86 3.60 -7.68
CA PHE A 55 -8.19 5.02 -7.74
C PHE A 55 -8.07 5.70 -6.37
N ASP A 56 -8.23 4.93 -5.27
CA ASP A 56 -8.08 5.42 -3.91
C ASP A 56 -6.61 5.70 -3.57
N ARG A 57 -6.23 6.96 -3.60
CA ARG A 57 -4.87 7.41 -3.31
C ARG A 57 -4.34 6.97 -1.95
N ASN A 58 -5.18 6.88 -0.92
CA ASN A 58 -4.76 6.39 0.40
C ASN A 58 -4.37 4.92 0.34
N LEU A 59 -5.09 4.14 -0.45
CA LEU A 59 -4.82 2.72 -0.63
C LEU A 59 -3.51 2.51 -1.42
N VAL A 60 -3.33 3.25 -2.51
CA VAL A 60 -2.10 3.23 -3.29
C VAL A 60 -0.90 3.66 -2.46
N ASN A 61 -1.03 4.76 -1.70
CA ASN A 61 0.02 5.20 -0.77
C ASN A 61 0.36 4.11 0.26
N LEU A 62 -0.64 3.41 0.80
CA LEU A 62 -0.41 2.30 1.73
C LEU A 62 0.41 1.19 1.07
N PHE A 63 0.05 0.76 -0.14
CA PHE A 63 0.81 -0.29 -0.84
C PHE A 63 2.22 0.15 -1.23
N ARG A 64 2.40 1.39 -1.69
CA ARG A 64 3.73 1.98 -1.93
C ARG A 64 4.58 1.97 -0.67
N CYS A 65 4.04 2.44 0.45
CA CYS A 65 4.75 2.48 1.72
C CYS A 65 5.08 1.08 2.27
N MET A 66 4.18 0.11 2.12
CA MET A 66 4.47 -1.28 2.49
C MET A 66 5.55 -1.92 1.62
N LYS A 67 5.62 -1.54 0.34
CA LYS A 67 6.63 -2.03 -0.61
C LYS A 67 8.00 -1.37 -0.41
N GLU A 68 8.06 -0.06 -0.29
CA GLU A 68 9.31 0.71 -0.43
C GLU A 68 9.77 1.37 0.87
N ARG A 69 8.88 1.48 1.86
CA ARG A 69 9.10 2.09 3.17
C ARG A 69 8.71 1.17 4.31
N THR A 70 8.94 -0.11 4.13
CA THR A 70 8.49 -1.20 5.02
C THR A 70 8.80 -0.95 6.48
N MET A 71 10.07 -0.69 6.81
CA MET A 71 10.49 -0.49 8.20
C MET A 71 9.90 0.78 8.82
N ALA A 72 9.81 1.87 8.05
CA ALA A 72 9.19 3.10 8.49
C ALA A 72 7.69 2.91 8.73
N THR A 73 7.00 2.17 7.87
CA THR A 73 5.58 1.82 8.02
C THR A 73 5.34 0.97 9.27
N ILE A 74 6.18 -0.02 9.54
CA ILE A 74 6.12 -0.85 10.76
C ILE A 74 6.34 0.02 12.00
N ARG A 75 7.32 0.92 11.97
CA ARG A 75 7.60 1.86 13.07
C ARG A 75 6.39 2.73 13.39
N GLU A 76 5.80 3.36 12.38
CA GLU A 76 4.61 4.20 12.56
C GLU A 76 3.38 3.41 13.04
N LEU A 77 3.22 2.19 12.63
CA LEU A 77 2.16 1.32 13.14
C LEU A 77 2.31 1.04 14.64
N GLY A 78 3.53 1.04 15.16
CA GLY A 78 3.82 0.87 16.60
C GLY A 78 3.40 2.07 17.45
N PHE A 79 3.20 3.26 16.85
CA PHE A 79 2.74 4.45 17.54
C PHE A 79 1.23 4.63 17.45
N CYS A 80 0.66 5.46 18.32
CA CYS A 80 -0.76 5.84 18.31
C CYS A 80 -1.70 4.63 18.30
N ASN A 81 -1.76 3.89 19.39
CA ASN A 81 -2.74 2.82 19.53
C ASN A 81 -4.15 3.40 19.55
N LEU A 82 -5.01 2.87 18.69
CA LEU A 82 -6.44 3.20 18.70
C LEU A 82 -7.12 2.40 19.82
N ASN A 83 -7.65 3.09 20.80
CA ASN A 83 -8.29 2.45 21.94
C ASN A 83 -9.74 2.91 22.13
N SER A 84 -10.17 3.95 21.45
CA SER A 84 -11.48 4.57 21.65
C SER A 84 -12.18 4.95 20.35
N ARG A 85 -13.47 5.21 20.46
CA ARG A 85 -14.27 5.80 19.38
C ARG A 85 -13.80 7.22 19.04
N GLU A 86 -13.30 7.93 20.03
CA GLU A 86 -12.79 9.28 19.90
C GLU A 86 -11.54 9.31 19.03
N ASP A 87 -10.57 8.42 19.30
CA ASP A 87 -9.37 8.23 18.49
C ASP A 87 -9.73 7.86 17.02
N PHE A 88 -10.73 7.00 16.85
CA PHE A 88 -11.21 6.61 15.53
C PHE A 88 -11.81 7.80 14.76
N ASN A 89 -12.60 8.64 15.42
CA ASN A 89 -13.17 9.84 14.81
C ASN A 89 -12.08 10.85 14.42
N ALA A 90 -11.11 11.08 15.31
CA ALA A 90 -9.97 11.96 15.03
C ALA A 90 -9.17 11.47 13.81
N LEU A 91 -8.95 10.15 13.68
CA LEU A 91 -8.32 9.58 12.48
C LEU A 91 -9.17 9.78 11.23
N ARG A 92 -10.47 9.59 11.32
CA ARG A 92 -11.36 9.80 10.18
C ARG A 92 -11.30 11.25 9.68
N GLU A 93 -11.34 12.22 10.58
CA GLU A 93 -11.18 13.65 10.27
C GLU A 93 -9.83 13.96 9.62
N PHE A 94 -8.75 13.31 10.08
CA PHE A 94 -7.43 13.43 9.45
C PHE A 94 -7.44 13.03 7.96
N PHE A 95 -8.25 12.03 7.57
CA PHE A 95 -8.36 11.58 6.18
C PHE A 95 -9.23 12.48 5.30
N GLU A 96 -9.97 13.41 5.88
CA GLU A 96 -10.65 14.48 5.11
C GLU A 96 -9.64 15.49 4.55
N SER A 97 -8.42 15.55 5.12
CA SER A 97 -7.30 16.31 4.57
C SER A 97 -6.68 15.60 3.36
N GLU A 98 -6.60 16.29 2.23
CA GLU A 98 -5.98 15.78 1.00
C GLU A 98 -4.44 15.89 0.99
N LYS A 99 -3.84 16.47 2.03
CA LYS A 99 -2.39 16.65 2.10
C LYS A 99 -1.68 15.33 2.34
N PHE A 100 -0.70 15.06 1.48
CA PHE A 100 0.32 14.02 1.66
C PHE A 100 1.64 14.69 2.01
N GLU A 101 2.30 14.22 3.07
CA GLU A 101 3.54 14.78 3.57
C GLU A 101 4.50 13.67 3.96
N ASP A 102 5.61 13.56 3.21
CA ASP A 102 6.66 12.57 3.52
C ASP A 102 7.59 13.08 4.61
N LYS A 103 7.27 12.77 5.86
CA LYS A 103 8.09 13.16 7.04
C LYS A 103 9.38 12.37 7.19
N TYR A 104 9.51 11.24 6.50
CA TYR A 104 10.71 10.40 6.53
C TYR A 104 11.76 10.81 5.50
N PHE A 105 11.40 11.64 4.54
CA PHE A 105 12.29 12.10 3.49
C PHE A 105 13.58 12.74 4.06
N ASN A 106 13.44 13.60 5.04
CA ASN A 106 14.58 14.28 5.66
C ASN A 106 15.49 13.30 6.41
N GLU A 107 14.93 12.32 7.12
CA GLU A 107 15.72 11.28 7.80
C GLU A 107 16.51 10.44 6.79
N GLU A 108 15.91 10.05 5.70
CA GLU A 108 16.56 9.26 4.66
C GLU A 108 17.62 10.09 3.92
N GLN A 109 17.37 11.39 3.73
CA GLN A 109 18.35 12.28 3.14
C GLN A 109 19.60 12.41 4.02
N LEU A 110 19.40 12.61 5.32
CA LEU A 110 20.52 12.67 6.29
C LEU A 110 21.33 11.37 6.29
N LEU A 111 20.67 10.21 6.29
CA LEU A 111 21.36 8.92 6.21
C LEU A 111 22.13 8.77 4.89
N THR A 112 21.57 9.25 3.78
CA THR A 112 22.23 9.22 2.48
C THR A 112 23.49 10.09 2.46
N GLU A 113 23.43 11.30 3.02
CA GLU A 113 24.56 12.21 3.14
C GLU A 113 25.67 11.67 4.04
N LEU A 114 25.34 10.81 5.02
CA LEU A 114 26.34 10.15 5.87
C LEU A 114 27.05 8.99 5.18
N ILE A 115 26.43 8.36 4.20
CA ILE A 115 26.90 7.12 3.56
C ILE A 115 27.59 7.41 2.22
N LEU A 116 27.05 8.35 1.44
CA LEU A 116 27.50 8.64 0.07
C LEU A 116 28.41 9.88 0.00
N PRO A 117 29.33 9.94 -0.99
CA PRO A 117 30.05 11.16 -1.31
C PRO A 117 29.10 12.32 -1.62
N PRO A 118 29.48 13.59 -1.37
CA PRO A 118 28.60 14.75 -1.49
C PRO A 118 27.89 14.92 -2.84
N LEU A 119 28.56 14.60 -3.95
CA LEU A 119 27.97 14.68 -5.29
C LEU A 119 26.88 13.62 -5.48
N GLU A 120 27.15 12.37 -5.13
CA GLU A 120 26.18 11.28 -5.22
C GLU A 120 24.99 11.52 -4.28
N ALA A 121 25.23 12.05 -3.08
CA ALA A 121 24.19 12.41 -2.15
C ALA A 121 23.27 13.51 -2.71
N SER A 122 23.81 14.50 -3.43
CA SER A 122 23.06 15.57 -4.08
C SER A 122 22.19 15.04 -5.23
N GLU A 123 22.73 14.18 -6.07
CA GLU A 123 21.99 13.53 -7.17
C GLU A 123 20.85 12.66 -6.61
N MET A 124 21.14 11.87 -5.58
CA MET A 124 20.12 11.05 -4.91
C MET A 124 19.01 11.91 -4.29
N LYS A 125 19.34 13.08 -3.75
CA LYS A 125 18.35 14.02 -3.23
C LYS A 125 17.40 14.52 -4.31
N GLU A 126 17.92 14.90 -5.47
CA GLU A 126 17.08 15.33 -6.59
C GLU A 126 16.15 14.21 -7.08
N ILE A 127 16.69 13.00 -7.23
CA ILE A 127 15.91 11.82 -7.65
C ILE A 127 14.81 11.54 -6.61
N ARG A 128 15.15 11.48 -5.33
CA ARG A 128 14.19 11.24 -4.25
C ARG A 128 13.10 12.31 -4.20
N THR A 129 13.46 13.59 -4.32
CA THR A 129 12.49 14.69 -4.33
C THR A 129 11.46 14.54 -5.45
N LYS A 130 11.84 13.96 -6.59
CA LYS A 130 10.93 13.70 -7.71
C LYS A 130 10.04 12.48 -7.49
N ILE A 131 10.59 11.43 -6.86
CA ILE A 131 9.91 10.13 -6.69
C ILE A 131 8.99 10.14 -5.47
N THR A 132 9.39 10.78 -4.37
CA THR A 132 8.73 10.65 -3.06
C THR A 132 7.55 11.60 -2.83
N LYS A 133 7.15 12.38 -3.83
CA LYS A 133 6.01 13.32 -3.71
C LYS A 133 4.70 12.70 -3.23
N ASP A 134 4.55 11.40 -3.42
CA ASP A 134 3.31 10.66 -3.14
C ASP A 134 3.45 9.68 -1.96
N TYR A 135 4.57 9.70 -1.22
CA TYR A 135 4.73 8.86 -0.04
C TYR A 135 4.39 9.63 1.23
N ASP A 136 3.47 9.07 2.01
CA ASP A 136 3.18 9.53 3.35
C ASP A 136 3.04 8.30 4.26
N VAL A 137 4.15 7.94 4.92
CA VAL A 137 4.23 6.75 5.78
C VAL A 137 3.29 6.84 6.97
N ARG A 138 3.17 8.02 7.59
CA ARG A 138 2.25 8.23 8.70
C ARG A 138 0.81 8.05 8.26
N ARG A 139 0.44 8.66 7.14
CA ARG A 139 -0.88 8.51 6.55
C ARG A 139 -1.19 7.05 6.20
N ALA A 140 -0.22 6.31 5.64
CA ALA A 140 -0.36 4.90 5.34
C ALA A 140 -0.63 4.06 6.60
N ALA A 141 0.16 4.26 7.65
CA ALA A 141 -0.02 3.55 8.93
C ALA A 141 -1.38 3.87 9.57
N MET A 142 -1.78 5.13 9.59
CA MET A 142 -3.08 5.56 10.12
C MET A 142 -4.23 5.00 9.30
N PHE A 143 -4.11 4.98 7.95
CA PHE A 143 -5.13 4.41 7.09
C PHE A 143 -5.32 2.90 7.34
N LEU A 144 -4.23 2.16 7.50
CA LEU A 144 -4.30 0.74 7.82
C LEU A 144 -4.99 0.51 9.19
N LYS A 145 -4.70 1.34 10.19
CA LYS A 145 -5.41 1.33 11.47
C LYS A 145 -6.90 1.64 11.30
N LEU A 146 -7.25 2.70 10.58
CA LEU A 146 -8.63 3.08 10.32
C LEU A 146 -9.43 1.92 9.68
N LEU A 147 -8.86 1.27 8.65
CA LEU A 147 -9.45 0.10 8.02
C LEU A 147 -9.69 -1.04 9.01
N ARG A 148 -8.71 -1.33 9.88
CA ARG A 148 -8.78 -2.43 10.84
C ARG A 148 -9.76 -2.20 11.98
N TYR A 149 -9.91 -0.97 12.43
CA TYR A 149 -10.81 -0.61 13.52
C TYR A 149 -12.19 -0.14 13.05
N SER A 150 -12.47 -0.21 11.75
CA SER A 150 -13.78 0.12 11.20
C SER A 150 -14.67 -1.12 11.02
N TYR A 151 -15.97 -0.93 11.24
CA TYR A 151 -16.96 -1.96 10.92
C TYR A 151 -16.92 -2.28 9.42
N SER A 152 -16.82 -3.55 9.08
CA SER A 152 -16.67 -4.04 7.70
C SER A 152 -15.55 -3.35 6.91
N SER A 153 -14.55 -2.77 7.58
CA SER A 153 -13.42 -2.04 6.95
C SER A 153 -13.87 -0.92 6.00
N GLY A 154 -15.02 -0.32 6.28
CA GLY A 154 -15.62 0.74 5.47
C GLY A 154 -15.22 2.16 5.88
N CYS A 155 -14.34 2.33 6.86
CA CYS A 155 -13.87 3.62 7.41
C CYS A 155 -14.97 4.57 7.92
N LYS A 156 -16.21 4.09 8.07
CA LYS A 156 -17.36 4.93 8.45
C LYS A 156 -17.73 4.86 9.93
N SER A 157 -17.59 3.70 10.54
CA SER A 157 -17.98 3.46 11.92
C SER A 157 -16.98 2.59 12.65
N TYR A 158 -16.77 2.90 13.92
CA TYR A 158 -15.84 2.20 14.80
C TYR A 158 -16.33 0.79 15.13
N ALA A 159 -15.47 -0.21 15.00
CA ALA A 159 -15.67 -1.55 15.48
C ALA A 159 -14.70 -1.85 16.62
N SER A 160 -15.22 -2.06 17.82
CA SER A 160 -14.42 -2.34 19.02
C SER A 160 -13.92 -3.80 19.04
N GLN A 161 -13.16 -4.21 18.03
CA GLN A 161 -12.57 -5.55 18.03
C GLN A 161 -11.11 -5.47 18.49
N PRO A 162 -10.68 -6.29 19.47
CA PRO A 162 -9.29 -6.38 19.83
C PRO A 162 -8.44 -6.81 18.64
N PHE A 163 -7.43 -6.04 18.32
CA PHE A 163 -6.53 -6.32 17.22
C PHE A 163 -5.07 -6.22 17.64
N ASP A 164 -4.33 -7.31 17.50
CA ASP A 164 -2.88 -7.31 17.71
C ASP A 164 -2.17 -6.79 16.46
N ILE A 165 -1.72 -5.54 16.51
CA ILE A 165 -1.05 -4.85 15.41
C ILE A 165 0.27 -5.54 15.01
N ARG A 166 0.91 -6.29 15.92
CA ARG A 166 2.16 -7.00 15.63
C ARG A 166 1.98 -8.09 14.58
N ARG A 167 0.78 -8.65 14.46
CA ARG A 167 0.45 -9.61 13.39
C ARG A 167 0.53 -9.00 12.00
N LEU A 168 0.43 -7.67 11.87
CA LEU A 168 0.60 -6.98 10.60
C LEU A 168 2.07 -6.88 10.18
N PHE A 169 3.01 -6.85 11.11
CA PHE A 169 4.41 -6.63 10.79
C PHE A 169 4.96 -7.72 9.85
N ASP A 170 4.63 -8.97 10.13
CA ASP A 170 5.03 -10.08 9.27
C ASP A 170 4.32 -10.07 7.92
N LEU A 171 3.03 -9.69 7.90
CA LEU A 171 2.30 -9.55 6.65
C LEU A 171 2.85 -8.41 5.78
N ILE A 172 3.25 -7.29 6.38
CA ILE A 172 3.85 -6.16 5.66
C ILE A 172 5.19 -6.57 5.04
N LYS A 173 6.04 -7.29 5.76
CA LYS A 173 7.29 -7.84 5.22
C LYS A 173 7.04 -8.82 4.06
N GLN A 174 5.99 -9.64 4.14
CA GLN A 174 5.61 -10.50 3.04
C GLN A 174 5.12 -9.70 1.81
N VAL A 175 4.40 -8.58 2.05
CA VAL A 175 3.99 -7.67 0.96
C VAL A 175 5.21 -7.06 0.27
N GLU A 176 6.19 -6.56 1.04
CA GLU A 176 7.46 -6.04 0.49
C GLU A 176 8.07 -7.02 -0.49
N SER A 177 8.31 -8.26 -0.05
CA SER A 177 8.92 -9.29 -0.88
C SER A 177 8.06 -9.66 -2.10
N ARG A 178 6.73 -9.79 -1.91
CA ARG A 178 5.81 -10.18 -2.99
C ARG A 178 5.65 -9.08 -4.04
N MET A 179 5.70 -7.83 -3.62
CA MET A 179 5.50 -6.68 -4.50
C MET A 179 6.80 -6.07 -5.03
N ALA A 180 7.96 -6.63 -4.75
CA ALA A 180 9.26 -6.07 -5.14
C ALA A 180 9.31 -5.65 -6.62
N ASN A 181 8.76 -6.48 -7.51
CA ASN A 181 8.73 -6.26 -8.96
C ASN A 181 7.36 -5.77 -9.48
N VAL A 182 6.38 -5.49 -8.61
CA VAL A 182 5.06 -5.02 -9.01
C VAL A 182 5.08 -3.52 -9.22
N VAL A 183 4.59 -3.04 -10.34
CA VAL A 183 4.35 -1.61 -10.58
C VAL A 183 3.12 -1.18 -9.78
N VAL A 184 3.19 -0.07 -9.07
CA VAL A 184 2.07 0.47 -8.28
C VAL A 184 1.61 1.80 -8.88
N GLU A 185 0.41 1.80 -9.44
CA GLU A 185 -0.20 2.93 -10.12
C GLU A 185 -1.36 3.54 -9.30
N ASN A 186 -1.63 4.81 -9.57
CA ASN A 186 -2.81 5.51 -9.06
C ASN A 186 -3.47 6.25 -10.21
N GLN A 187 -4.12 5.51 -11.08
CA GLN A 187 -4.74 6.04 -12.29
C GLN A 187 -6.21 5.64 -12.36
N ASP A 188 -6.99 6.40 -13.11
CA ASP A 188 -8.31 5.94 -13.52
C ASP A 188 -8.16 4.73 -14.46
N PHE A 189 -9.18 3.89 -14.50
CA PHE A 189 -9.12 2.62 -15.21
C PHE A 189 -8.96 2.78 -16.74
N GLU A 190 -9.52 3.83 -17.34
CA GLU A 190 -9.42 4.06 -18.78
C GLU A 190 -7.99 4.42 -19.18
N THR A 191 -7.38 5.31 -18.43
CA THR A 191 -5.98 5.72 -18.63
C THR A 191 -5.05 4.54 -18.42
N LEU A 192 -5.26 3.76 -17.36
CA LEU A 192 -4.46 2.58 -17.07
C LEU A 192 -4.54 1.55 -18.20
N ILE A 193 -5.75 1.20 -18.64
CA ILE A 193 -5.96 0.25 -19.73
C ILE A 193 -5.25 0.72 -20.99
N LYS A 194 -5.41 1.98 -21.39
CA LYS A 194 -4.71 2.54 -22.56
C LYS A 194 -3.18 2.45 -22.48
N HIS A 195 -2.61 2.56 -21.26
CA HIS A 195 -1.16 2.46 -21.07
C HIS A 195 -0.64 1.01 -21.20
N TYR A 196 -1.42 0.05 -20.75
CA TYR A 196 -0.97 -1.35 -20.62
C TYR A 196 -1.61 -2.32 -21.61
N ASP A 197 -2.74 -1.94 -22.25
CA ASP A 197 -3.38 -2.72 -23.31
C ASP A 197 -2.64 -2.43 -24.63
N ARG A 198 -1.62 -3.22 -24.87
CA ARG A 198 -0.84 -3.16 -26.12
C ARG A 198 -1.02 -4.48 -26.84
N ASP A 199 -1.24 -4.39 -28.14
CA ASP A 199 -1.18 -5.56 -29.03
C ASP A 199 0.14 -6.29 -28.79
N GLY A 200 0.05 -7.52 -28.27
CA GLY A 200 1.16 -8.37 -27.93
C GLY A 200 1.53 -9.28 -29.05
#